data_b9bc7ea0e03868215b50d4edc4a2c8f1
#
_entry.id   b9bc7ea0e03868215b50d4edc4a2c8f1
#
_cell.length_a   1.000
_cell.length_b   1.000
_cell.length_c   1.000
_cell.angle_alpha   90.00
_cell.angle_beta   90.00
_cell.angle_gamma   90.00
#
_symmetry.space_group_name_H-M   'P 1'
#
loop_
_entity.id
_entity.type
_entity.pdbx_description
1 polymer ?
#
loop_
_entity_poly.entity_id
_entity_poly.type
_entity_poly.pdbx_seq_one_letter_code
_entity_poly.pdbx_strand_id
1 'polypeptide(L)'
;MNSFKRLCASTALATLASAGFAEDSDLLVFDYSGFENADFHTKYIEKNGDVPSFAFFGEEDEALQKLVSGFKADVSHVCAGSVMKWVESGILEAWDTTKITDYANLDSNLLGADTAAATSYFIPSDFGSTAIAYNMDEVPAEDVASLQVFKNPKYEGRMTLPDNVDDAYALAYLATGTTNWQNATDEQFEAASDWLREVHPNLRTYWTDPGELAQLLATGEVLVAWAWNETYPTMVGEEFPIGFQRQATEGSSLWLCGYVNLKDAPGSEDKAYDFINGFLDVANAAPLMEAGYGTPNLKGLATLGDQTLVDAGLEPIDAPILAQLPMSIELREKQSEAFEKIKAGF
;
A
#
# COMPACT_ATOMS: atom_id res chain seq x y z
N MET A 1 9.34 16.87 77.96
CA MET A 1 10.42 17.28 77.09
C MET A 1 10.87 16.07 76.29
N ASN A 2 10.24 15.79 75.16
CA ASN A 2 10.64 14.71 74.28
C ASN A 2 10.72 15.25 72.84
N SER A 3 11.94 15.38 72.33
CA SER A 3 12.26 15.87 71.01
C SER A 3 12.08 14.77 69.97
N PHE A 4 11.08 14.89 69.10
CA PHE A 4 10.94 14.02 67.94
C PHE A 4 11.87 14.56 66.79
N LYS A 5 12.89 13.77 66.45
CA LYS A 5 13.69 13.98 65.26
C LYS A 5 12.92 13.39 64.07
N ARG A 6 12.47 14.26 63.14
CA ARG A 6 11.93 13.84 61.85
C ARG A 6 13.09 13.52 60.91
N LEU A 7 13.16 12.27 60.50
CA LEU A 7 14.06 11.80 59.45
C LEU A 7 13.37 12.04 58.09
N CYS A 8 13.85 13.00 57.31
CA CYS A 8 13.43 13.19 55.94
C CYS A 8 14.15 12.17 55.04
N ALA A 9 13.46 11.14 54.62
CA ALA A 9 13.95 10.24 53.57
C ALA A 9 13.68 10.91 52.21
N SER A 10 14.73 11.38 51.55
CA SER A 10 14.68 11.88 50.16
C SER A 10 14.65 10.67 49.24
N THR A 11 13.50 10.37 48.68
CA THR A 11 13.35 9.38 47.62
C THR A 11 13.82 10.07 46.33
N ALA A 12 14.97 9.72 45.81
CA ALA A 12 15.42 10.10 44.49
C ALA A 12 14.60 9.28 43.46
N LEU A 13 13.65 9.92 42.78
CA LEU A 13 13.05 9.37 41.56
C LEU A 13 14.12 9.37 40.48
N ALA A 14 14.64 8.18 40.15
CA ALA A 14 15.41 8.01 38.93
C ALA A 14 14.40 8.01 37.75
N THR A 15 14.28 9.12 37.05
CA THR A 15 13.66 9.15 35.73
C THR A 15 14.53 8.34 34.77
N LEU A 16 14.09 7.15 34.43
CA LEU A 16 14.57 6.46 33.24
C LEU A 16 14.13 7.30 32.04
N ALA A 17 15.02 8.13 31.51
CA ALA A 17 14.85 8.69 30.18
C ALA A 17 14.97 7.50 29.22
N SER A 18 13.85 7.14 28.57
CA SER A 18 13.92 6.34 27.35
C SER A 18 14.75 7.18 26.37
N ALA A 19 15.93 6.67 26.02
CA ALA A 19 16.70 7.23 24.92
C ALA A 19 15.90 6.94 23.64
N GLY A 20 15.03 7.86 23.24
CA GLY A 20 14.48 7.89 21.90
C GLY A 20 15.65 8.20 20.93
N PHE A 21 15.69 7.52 19.82
CA PHE A 21 16.60 7.89 18.73
C PHE A 21 16.28 9.31 18.28
N ALA A 22 17.30 10.08 17.87
CA ALA A 22 17.10 11.38 17.23
C ALA A 22 16.70 11.16 15.75
N GLU A 23 16.03 12.15 15.17
CA GLU A 23 15.78 12.15 13.73
C GLU A 23 17.08 12.49 12.98
N ASP A 24 17.35 11.71 11.92
CA ASP A 24 18.52 11.91 11.08
C ASP A 24 18.32 13.11 10.14
N SER A 25 19.05 14.21 10.40
CA SER A 25 18.93 15.42 9.59
C SER A 25 19.47 15.31 8.16
N ASP A 26 20.21 14.25 7.87
CA ASP A 26 20.85 14.00 6.57
C ASP A 26 20.05 13.02 5.70
N LEU A 27 18.84 12.65 6.11
CA LEU A 27 17.89 11.87 5.33
C LEU A 27 16.46 12.33 5.61
N LEU A 28 15.79 12.85 4.61
CA LEU A 28 14.36 13.16 4.64
C LEU A 28 13.60 12.24 3.68
N VAL A 29 12.73 11.40 4.23
CA VAL A 29 11.82 10.52 3.50
C VAL A 29 10.47 11.22 3.37
N PHE A 30 9.92 11.29 2.14
CA PHE A 30 8.59 11.84 1.89
C PHE A 30 7.63 10.68 1.60
N ASP A 31 6.72 10.41 2.56
CA ASP A 31 6.03 9.13 2.66
C ASP A 31 4.56 9.26 3.08
N TYR A 32 3.85 8.16 3.05
CA TYR A 32 2.57 8.00 3.72
C TYR A 32 2.78 7.87 5.23
N SER A 33 1.80 8.36 6.01
CA SER A 33 1.80 8.16 7.46
C SER A 33 1.66 6.67 7.77
N GLY A 34 2.45 6.18 8.72
CA GLY A 34 2.56 4.77 9.11
C GLY A 34 3.90 4.13 8.71
N PHE A 35 4.53 4.61 7.63
CA PHE A 35 5.84 4.12 7.20
C PHE A 35 7.01 4.66 8.04
N GLU A 36 6.77 5.64 8.92
CA GLU A 36 7.74 6.10 9.93
C GLU A 36 7.96 5.11 11.08
N ASN A 37 7.23 3.99 11.10
CA ASN A 37 7.36 2.98 12.14
C ASN A 37 8.83 2.49 12.23
N ALA A 38 9.45 2.69 13.40
CA ALA A 38 10.85 2.37 13.63
C ALA A 38 11.20 0.90 13.38
N ASP A 39 10.23 0.00 13.50
CA ASP A 39 10.43 -1.44 13.26
C ASP A 39 10.75 -1.72 11.78
N PHE A 40 10.31 -0.86 10.85
CA PHE A 40 10.67 -0.95 9.42
C PHE A 40 12.08 -0.46 9.13
N HIS A 41 12.71 0.25 10.06
CA HIS A 41 13.99 0.94 9.85
C HIS A 41 15.13 0.40 10.74
N THR A 42 14.92 -0.76 11.37
CA THR A 42 15.92 -1.35 12.30
C THR A 42 17.32 -1.41 11.71
N LYS A 43 17.47 -1.83 10.44
CA LYS A 43 18.78 -1.91 9.78
C LYS A 43 19.39 -0.54 9.49
N TYR A 44 18.58 0.43 9.13
CA TYR A 44 19.04 1.81 8.97
C TYR A 44 19.55 2.37 10.30
N ILE A 45 18.78 2.20 11.38
CA ILE A 45 19.10 2.66 12.72
C ILE A 45 20.39 1.99 13.25
N GLU A 46 20.50 0.67 13.06
CA GLU A 46 21.72 -0.07 13.42
C GLU A 46 22.98 0.50 12.77
N LYS A 47 22.87 0.97 11.53
CA LYS A 47 23.99 1.50 10.74
C LYS A 47 24.29 2.97 11.03
N ASN A 48 23.25 3.81 11.13
CA ASN A 48 23.40 5.28 11.18
C ASN A 48 23.23 5.86 12.59
N GLY A 49 22.61 5.12 13.52
CA GLY A 49 22.44 5.52 14.93
C GLY A 49 21.18 6.34 15.21
N ASP A 50 20.57 6.94 14.18
CA ASP A 50 19.35 7.77 14.26
C ASP A 50 18.26 7.18 13.37
N VAL A 51 16.98 7.58 13.60
CA VAL A 51 15.86 7.20 12.75
C VAL A 51 15.80 8.12 11.52
N PRO A 52 15.33 7.65 10.34
CA PRO A 52 15.07 8.54 9.20
C PRO A 52 14.13 9.68 9.60
N SER A 53 14.33 10.89 9.05
CA SER A 53 13.35 11.98 9.17
C SER A 53 12.23 11.79 8.13
N PHE A 54 11.00 12.11 8.50
CA PHE A 54 9.84 11.95 7.64
C PHE A 54 9.08 13.25 7.42
N ALA A 55 8.57 13.42 6.20
CA ALA A 55 7.50 14.33 5.86
C ALA A 55 6.38 13.52 5.19
N PHE A 56 5.12 13.93 5.36
CA PHE A 56 3.98 13.12 4.94
C PHE A 56 3.14 13.77 3.86
N PHE A 57 2.49 12.93 3.06
CA PHE A 57 1.44 13.29 2.12
C PHE A 57 0.28 12.29 2.21
N GLY A 58 -0.90 12.71 1.74
CA GLY A 58 -2.07 11.82 1.63
C GLY A 58 -2.26 11.26 0.23
N GLU A 59 -1.87 12.05 -0.80
CA GLU A 59 -2.10 11.73 -2.21
C GLU A 59 -0.83 11.97 -3.03
N GLU A 60 -0.50 11.06 -3.95
CA GLU A 60 0.73 11.09 -4.76
C GLU A 60 0.78 12.28 -5.71
N ASP A 61 -0.34 12.69 -6.27
CA ASP A 61 -0.41 13.87 -7.13
C ASP A 61 -0.12 15.16 -6.35
N GLU A 62 -0.57 15.25 -5.10
CA GLU A 62 -0.21 16.34 -4.19
C GLU A 62 1.28 16.31 -3.86
N ALA A 63 1.82 15.13 -3.56
CA ALA A 63 3.24 14.95 -3.28
C ALA A 63 4.10 15.39 -4.45
N LEU A 64 3.77 14.94 -5.67
CA LEU A 64 4.47 15.34 -6.89
C LEU A 64 4.42 16.86 -7.09
N GLN A 65 3.26 17.49 -6.91
CA GLN A 65 3.11 18.94 -7.05
C GLN A 65 3.94 19.70 -6.01
N LYS A 66 4.03 19.24 -4.76
CA LYS A 66 4.90 19.82 -3.73
C LYS A 66 6.37 19.78 -4.14
N LEU A 67 6.84 18.61 -4.60
CA LEU A 67 8.23 18.44 -5.04
C LEU A 67 8.57 19.30 -6.26
N VAL A 68 7.72 19.33 -7.28
CA VAL A 68 7.88 20.19 -8.47
C VAL A 68 7.84 21.68 -8.09
N SER A 69 7.08 22.05 -7.06
CA SER A 69 7.00 23.42 -6.55
C SER A 69 8.18 23.82 -5.65
N GLY A 70 9.14 22.90 -5.42
CA GLY A 70 10.39 23.21 -4.73
C GLY A 70 10.52 22.65 -3.31
N PHE A 71 9.57 21.86 -2.81
CA PHE A 71 9.80 21.02 -1.65
C PHE A 71 10.91 20.04 -1.94
N LYS A 72 11.78 19.76 -0.98
CA LYS A 72 12.92 18.85 -1.15
C LYS A 72 12.84 17.73 -0.14
N ALA A 73 13.10 16.52 -0.63
CA ALA A 73 13.32 15.31 0.14
C ALA A 73 14.40 14.47 -0.55
N ASP A 74 14.88 13.42 0.07
CA ASP A 74 15.91 12.55 -0.48
C ASP A 74 15.29 11.38 -1.25
N VAL A 75 14.29 10.76 -0.67
CA VAL A 75 13.52 9.69 -1.28
C VAL A 75 12.02 9.93 -1.09
N SER A 76 11.22 9.36 -1.97
CA SER A 76 9.77 9.38 -1.79
C SER A 76 9.14 8.03 -2.09
N HIS A 77 8.11 7.69 -1.33
CA HIS A 77 7.29 6.52 -1.55
C HIS A 77 6.26 6.80 -2.64
N VAL A 78 6.13 5.91 -3.62
CA VAL A 78 5.13 6.03 -4.69
C VAL A 78 4.60 4.66 -5.06
N CYS A 79 3.35 4.58 -5.49
CA CYS A 79 2.79 3.34 -6.00
C CYS A 79 2.95 3.25 -7.53
N ALA A 80 3.01 2.04 -8.03
CA ALA A 80 3.42 1.74 -9.41
C ALA A 80 2.57 2.45 -10.48
N GLY A 81 1.28 2.68 -10.22
CA GLY A 81 0.38 3.40 -11.13
C GLY A 81 0.85 4.82 -11.48
N SER A 82 1.48 5.51 -10.53
CA SER A 82 1.94 6.90 -10.69
C SER A 82 3.39 7.04 -11.18
N VAL A 83 4.20 5.99 -11.09
CA VAL A 83 5.66 6.05 -11.33
C VAL A 83 6.02 6.75 -12.63
N MET A 84 5.34 6.47 -13.74
CA MET A 84 5.68 7.06 -15.03
C MET A 84 5.48 8.58 -15.05
N LYS A 85 4.47 9.10 -14.33
CA LYS A 85 4.24 10.54 -14.16
C LYS A 85 5.39 11.21 -13.40
N TRP A 86 5.90 10.52 -12.36
CA TRP A 86 7.06 10.98 -11.61
C TRP A 86 8.34 10.96 -12.47
N VAL A 87 8.55 9.91 -13.26
CA VAL A 87 9.69 9.83 -14.22
C VAL A 87 9.66 11.00 -15.20
N GLU A 88 8.50 11.27 -15.82
CA GLU A 88 8.36 12.35 -16.82
C GLU A 88 8.49 13.76 -16.21
N SER A 89 8.21 13.94 -14.93
CA SER A 89 8.42 15.21 -14.23
C SER A 89 9.89 15.66 -14.21
N GLY A 90 10.82 14.71 -14.41
CA GLY A 90 12.25 14.96 -14.45
C GLY A 90 12.90 15.22 -13.08
N ILE A 91 12.17 15.03 -11.96
CA ILE A 91 12.68 15.25 -10.60
C ILE A 91 13.40 14.01 -10.01
N LEU A 92 13.35 12.85 -10.70
CA LEU A 92 13.93 11.61 -10.22
C LEU A 92 15.37 11.43 -10.66
N GLU A 93 16.20 10.86 -9.79
CA GLU A 93 17.52 10.30 -10.08
C GLU A 93 17.41 8.79 -10.16
N ALA A 94 18.14 8.19 -11.12
CA ALA A 94 18.12 6.73 -11.24
C ALA A 94 18.90 6.06 -10.11
N TRP A 95 18.33 5.02 -9.52
CA TRP A 95 19.04 4.17 -8.58
C TRP A 95 20.18 3.40 -9.28
N ASP A 96 21.34 3.38 -8.68
CA ASP A 96 22.37 2.40 -9.02
C ASP A 96 22.05 1.08 -8.33
N THR A 97 21.40 0.18 -9.03
CA THR A 97 20.95 -1.11 -8.48
C THR A 97 22.11 -2.00 -7.99
N THR A 98 23.36 -1.70 -8.39
CA THR A 98 24.55 -2.42 -7.89
C THR A 98 24.85 -2.07 -6.44
N LYS A 99 24.34 -0.94 -5.93
CA LYS A 99 24.45 -0.52 -4.53
C LYS A 99 23.30 -1.06 -3.64
N ILE A 100 22.29 -1.70 -4.24
CA ILE A 100 21.15 -2.29 -3.51
C ILE A 100 21.46 -3.76 -3.26
N THR A 101 21.75 -4.10 -2.01
CA THR A 101 22.28 -5.41 -1.58
C THR A 101 21.36 -6.56 -1.97
N ASP A 102 20.07 -6.41 -1.75
CA ASP A 102 19.07 -7.45 -1.98
C ASP A 102 18.31 -7.31 -3.32
N TYR A 103 18.76 -6.43 -4.22
CA TYR A 103 18.10 -6.22 -5.51
C TYR A 103 17.86 -7.52 -6.30
N ALA A 104 18.85 -8.42 -6.32
CA ALA A 104 18.74 -9.71 -7.01
C ALA A 104 17.76 -10.69 -6.35
N ASN A 105 17.28 -10.39 -5.14
CA ASN A 105 16.31 -11.19 -4.42
C ASN A 105 14.87 -10.66 -4.57
N LEU A 106 14.70 -9.51 -5.22
CA LEU A 106 13.36 -8.96 -5.49
C LEU A 106 12.64 -9.85 -6.52
N ASP A 107 11.35 -10.01 -6.33
CA ASP A 107 10.52 -10.72 -7.29
C ASP A 107 10.55 -10.02 -8.66
N SER A 108 11.10 -10.71 -9.65
CA SER A 108 11.23 -10.18 -11.01
C SER A 108 9.87 -9.85 -11.65
N ASN A 109 8.79 -10.48 -11.22
CA ASN A 109 7.44 -10.17 -11.71
C ASN A 109 6.96 -8.81 -11.23
N LEU A 110 7.51 -8.28 -10.14
CA LEU A 110 7.19 -6.96 -9.58
C LEU A 110 8.13 -5.86 -10.08
N LEU A 111 9.23 -6.19 -10.76
CA LEU A 111 10.17 -5.20 -11.29
C LEU A 111 9.71 -4.49 -12.57
N GLY A 112 8.52 -4.82 -13.09
CA GLY A 112 7.93 -4.14 -14.26
C GLY A 112 8.76 -4.28 -15.53
N ALA A 113 9.08 -5.51 -15.93
CA ALA A 113 10.02 -5.86 -17.02
C ALA A 113 9.78 -5.15 -18.37
N ASP A 114 8.60 -4.61 -18.63
CA ASP A 114 8.25 -3.95 -19.90
C ASP A 114 8.47 -2.41 -19.91
N THR A 115 8.85 -1.82 -18.79
CA THR A 115 9.16 -0.38 -18.71
C THR A 115 10.59 -0.16 -18.24
N ALA A 116 11.56 -0.39 -19.12
CA ALA A 116 12.99 -0.19 -18.86
C ALA A 116 13.30 1.22 -18.26
N ALA A 117 12.45 2.21 -18.50
CA ALA A 117 12.56 3.53 -17.92
C ALA A 117 12.16 3.56 -16.43
N ALA A 118 11.19 2.76 -15.99
CA ALA A 118 10.77 2.71 -14.58
C ALA A 118 11.74 1.89 -13.74
N THR A 119 12.35 0.84 -14.27
CA THR A 119 13.19 -0.12 -13.54
C THR A 119 14.39 0.48 -12.82
N SER A 120 14.91 1.61 -13.31
CA SER A 120 16.03 2.29 -12.64
C SER A 120 15.60 3.42 -11.71
N TYR A 121 14.36 3.89 -11.80
CA TYR A 121 13.87 4.99 -10.97
C TYR A 121 13.03 4.53 -9.80
N PHE A 122 12.42 3.36 -9.90
CA PHE A 122 11.50 2.81 -8.91
C PHE A 122 12.02 1.48 -8.36
N ILE A 123 12.17 1.40 -7.06
CA ILE A 123 12.52 0.15 -6.36
C ILE A 123 11.30 -0.32 -5.58
N PRO A 124 10.66 -1.42 -5.99
CA PRO A 124 9.58 -2.01 -5.21
C PRO A 124 10.02 -2.28 -3.78
N SER A 125 9.20 -1.88 -2.81
CA SER A 125 9.50 -2.05 -1.38
C SER A 125 8.42 -2.81 -0.63
N ASP A 126 7.19 -2.69 -1.06
CA ASP A 126 6.04 -3.29 -0.42
C ASP A 126 4.90 -3.52 -1.41
N PHE A 127 4.05 -4.46 -1.06
CA PHE A 127 2.85 -4.77 -1.83
C PHE A 127 1.74 -5.28 -0.92
N GLY A 128 0.51 -5.24 -1.42
CA GLY A 128 -0.62 -5.88 -0.79
C GLY A 128 -1.62 -6.40 -1.80
N SER A 129 -2.70 -6.95 -1.32
CA SER A 129 -3.78 -7.50 -2.13
C SER A 129 -5.05 -6.67 -1.96
N THR A 130 -5.78 -6.47 -3.05
CA THR A 130 -7.16 -5.99 -2.99
C THR A 130 -8.08 -7.11 -3.42
N ALA A 131 -9.09 -7.42 -2.60
CA ALA A 131 -10.01 -8.52 -2.82
C ALA A 131 -11.40 -8.21 -2.23
N ILE A 132 -12.33 -9.17 -2.32
CA ILE A 132 -13.66 -9.00 -1.74
C ILE A 132 -13.60 -9.21 -0.22
N ALA A 133 -13.80 -8.15 0.56
CA ALA A 133 -14.11 -8.25 1.98
C ALA A 133 -15.65 -8.29 2.16
N TYR A 134 -16.14 -9.16 3.04
CA TYR A 134 -17.58 -9.32 3.22
C TYR A 134 -17.96 -9.78 4.63
N ASN A 135 -19.16 -9.41 5.07
CA ASN A 135 -19.72 -9.89 6.33
C ASN A 135 -20.23 -11.33 6.19
N MET A 136 -19.57 -12.30 6.83
CA MET A 136 -19.90 -13.72 6.72
C MET A 136 -21.25 -14.10 7.33
N ASP A 137 -21.80 -13.30 8.24
CA ASP A 137 -23.12 -13.56 8.85
C ASP A 137 -24.26 -13.18 7.90
N GLU A 138 -24.03 -12.24 6.96
CA GLU A 138 -25.06 -11.68 6.09
C GLU A 138 -24.89 -12.10 4.61
N VAL A 139 -23.66 -12.46 4.22
CA VAL A 139 -23.29 -12.76 2.83
C VAL A 139 -22.76 -14.19 2.75
N PRO A 140 -23.49 -15.11 2.09
CA PRO A 140 -23.00 -16.46 1.83
C PRO A 140 -21.73 -16.48 0.97
N ALA A 141 -20.82 -17.39 1.24
CA ALA A 141 -19.55 -17.50 0.51
C ALA A 141 -19.74 -17.76 -1.01
N GLU A 142 -20.82 -18.42 -1.41
CA GLU A 142 -21.18 -18.64 -2.82
C GLU A 142 -21.50 -17.33 -3.55
N ASP A 143 -22.02 -16.31 -2.87
CA ASP A 143 -22.35 -15.02 -3.50
C ASP A 143 -21.07 -14.21 -3.83
N VAL A 144 -19.96 -14.44 -3.12
CA VAL A 144 -18.67 -13.78 -3.34
C VAL A 144 -17.66 -14.66 -4.11
N ALA A 145 -18.11 -15.76 -4.69
CA ALA A 145 -17.26 -16.62 -5.53
C ALA A 145 -16.85 -15.96 -6.86
N SER A 146 -17.46 -14.83 -7.21
CA SER A 146 -17.21 -14.07 -8.43
C SER A 146 -17.28 -12.55 -8.14
N LEU A 147 -16.47 -11.76 -8.85
CA LEU A 147 -16.50 -10.30 -8.82
C LEU A 147 -17.83 -9.71 -9.32
N GLN A 148 -18.68 -10.53 -9.98
CA GLN A 148 -20.02 -10.11 -10.37
C GLN A 148 -20.94 -9.86 -9.16
N VAL A 149 -20.51 -10.16 -7.94
CA VAL A 149 -21.24 -9.78 -6.71
C VAL A 149 -21.55 -8.29 -6.66
N PHE A 150 -20.65 -7.42 -7.20
CA PHE A 150 -20.87 -5.96 -7.26
C PHE A 150 -22.02 -5.54 -8.18
N LYS A 151 -22.56 -6.46 -8.99
CA LYS A 151 -23.79 -6.26 -9.76
C LYS A 151 -24.99 -7.03 -9.20
N ASN A 152 -24.84 -7.71 -8.07
CA ASN A 152 -25.93 -8.49 -7.49
C ASN A 152 -26.94 -7.56 -6.79
N PRO A 153 -28.19 -7.48 -7.27
CA PRO A 153 -29.21 -6.57 -6.71
C PRO A 153 -29.58 -6.89 -5.26
N LYS A 154 -29.21 -8.07 -4.76
CA LYS A 154 -29.39 -8.45 -3.34
C LYS A 154 -28.64 -7.51 -2.40
N TYR A 155 -27.54 -6.94 -2.85
CA TYR A 155 -26.64 -6.09 -2.07
C TYR A 155 -26.64 -4.62 -2.54
N GLU A 156 -27.59 -4.22 -3.39
CA GLU A 156 -27.72 -2.84 -3.86
C GLU A 156 -27.75 -1.85 -2.69
N GLY A 157 -26.95 -0.80 -2.75
CA GLY A 157 -26.80 0.22 -1.72
C GLY A 157 -26.05 -0.26 -0.46
N ARG A 158 -25.48 -1.49 -0.47
CA ARG A 158 -24.68 -2.06 0.64
C ARG A 158 -23.34 -2.59 0.17
N MET A 159 -22.81 -2.03 -0.91
CA MET A 159 -21.49 -2.34 -1.46
C MET A 159 -20.63 -1.09 -1.53
N THR A 160 -19.30 -1.25 -1.53
CA THR A 160 -18.36 -0.14 -1.64
C THR A 160 -17.11 -0.52 -2.39
N LEU A 161 -16.48 0.47 -3.04
CA LEU A 161 -15.15 0.40 -3.66
C LEU A 161 -14.26 1.49 -3.03
N PRO A 162 -12.93 1.37 -3.11
CA PRO A 162 -12.04 2.47 -2.74
C PRO A 162 -12.20 3.66 -3.70
N ASP A 163 -12.07 4.87 -3.19
CA ASP A 163 -11.91 6.08 -4.01
C ASP A 163 -10.49 6.16 -4.56
N ASN A 164 -10.12 5.12 -5.30
CA ASN A 164 -8.81 4.93 -5.91
C ASN A 164 -8.99 4.37 -7.32
N VAL A 165 -8.46 5.07 -8.30
CA VAL A 165 -8.65 4.73 -9.72
C VAL A 165 -7.96 3.40 -10.09
N ASP A 166 -6.80 3.11 -9.51
CA ASP A 166 -6.06 1.89 -9.82
C ASP A 166 -6.81 0.66 -9.31
N ASP A 167 -7.31 0.70 -8.07
CA ASP A 167 -8.11 -0.39 -7.51
C ASP A 167 -9.47 -0.57 -8.21
N ALA A 168 -10.13 0.53 -8.57
CA ALA A 168 -11.38 0.48 -9.29
C ALA A 168 -11.22 -0.14 -10.68
N TYR A 169 -10.19 0.26 -11.43
CA TYR A 169 -9.91 -0.33 -12.74
C TYR A 169 -9.33 -1.73 -12.65
N ALA A 170 -8.55 -2.08 -11.60
CA ALA A 170 -8.10 -3.44 -11.39
C ALA A 170 -9.29 -4.39 -11.19
N LEU A 171 -10.26 -4.00 -10.36
CA LEU A 171 -11.51 -4.75 -10.20
C LEU A 171 -12.26 -4.91 -11.53
N ALA A 172 -12.44 -3.81 -12.26
CA ALA A 172 -13.21 -3.81 -13.53
C ALA A 172 -12.52 -4.63 -14.63
N TYR A 173 -11.21 -4.54 -14.75
CA TYR A 173 -10.44 -5.35 -15.69
C TYR A 173 -10.54 -6.83 -15.36
N LEU A 174 -10.35 -7.23 -14.12
CA LEU A 174 -10.55 -8.61 -13.70
C LEU A 174 -11.98 -9.07 -14.01
N ALA A 175 -13.00 -8.31 -13.62
CA ALA A 175 -14.40 -8.64 -13.81
C ALA A 175 -14.81 -8.75 -15.29
N THR A 176 -14.05 -8.13 -16.21
CA THR A 176 -14.24 -8.19 -17.66
C THR A 176 -13.24 -9.12 -18.38
N GLY A 177 -12.39 -9.84 -17.60
CA GLY A 177 -11.47 -10.83 -18.12
C GLY A 177 -10.16 -10.28 -18.68
N THR A 178 -9.78 -9.06 -18.30
CA THR A 178 -8.51 -8.43 -18.65
C THR A 178 -7.52 -8.59 -17.50
N THR A 179 -6.34 -9.18 -17.76
CA THR A 179 -5.25 -9.30 -16.77
C THR A 179 -3.98 -8.54 -17.20
N ASN A 180 -3.92 -8.07 -18.45
CA ASN A 180 -2.82 -7.27 -18.95
C ASN A 180 -3.03 -5.79 -18.58
N TRP A 181 -2.72 -5.45 -17.33
CA TRP A 181 -2.88 -4.11 -16.76
C TRP A 181 -2.18 -3.01 -17.55
N GLN A 182 -0.90 -3.22 -17.88
CA GLN A 182 -0.03 -2.18 -18.47
C GLN A 182 -0.41 -1.80 -19.92
N ASN A 183 -1.02 -2.73 -20.63
CA ASN A 183 -1.27 -2.63 -22.08
C ASN A 183 -2.73 -2.96 -22.42
N ALA A 184 -3.67 -2.51 -21.55
CA ALA A 184 -5.09 -2.66 -21.85
C ALA A 184 -5.43 -1.91 -23.15
N THR A 185 -6.13 -2.59 -24.06
CA THR A 185 -6.58 -1.96 -25.32
C THR A 185 -7.75 -1.01 -25.05
N ASP A 186 -8.07 -0.16 -26.05
CA ASP A 186 -9.23 0.73 -25.94
C ASP A 186 -10.53 -0.05 -25.71
N GLU A 187 -10.71 -1.19 -26.36
CA GLU A 187 -11.88 -2.04 -26.16
C GLU A 187 -11.95 -2.60 -24.72
N GLN A 188 -10.80 -2.97 -24.15
CA GLN A 188 -10.73 -3.47 -22.78
C GLN A 188 -11.00 -2.35 -21.77
N PHE A 189 -10.45 -1.16 -22.01
CA PHE A 189 -10.70 0.03 -21.20
C PHE A 189 -12.20 0.41 -21.22
N GLU A 190 -12.84 0.45 -22.39
CA GLU A 190 -14.28 0.77 -22.51
C GLU A 190 -15.12 -0.30 -21.82
N ALA A 191 -14.81 -1.60 -21.99
CA ALA A 191 -15.53 -2.67 -21.30
C ALA A 191 -15.42 -2.56 -19.77
N ALA A 192 -14.24 -2.22 -19.22
CA ALA A 192 -14.02 -1.99 -17.80
C ALA A 192 -14.80 -0.74 -17.31
N SER A 193 -14.77 0.35 -18.08
CA SER A 193 -15.50 1.58 -17.77
C SER A 193 -17.01 1.36 -17.77
N ASP A 194 -17.53 0.61 -18.74
CA ASP A 194 -18.96 0.27 -18.80
C ASP A 194 -19.35 -0.62 -17.61
N TRP A 195 -18.50 -1.55 -17.22
CA TRP A 195 -18.73 -2.38 -16.04
C TRP A 195 -18.79 -1.54 -14.76
N LEU A 196 -17.90 -0.55 -14.58
CA LEU A 196 -17.94 0.39 -13.44
C LEU A 196 -19.20 1.25 -13.46
N ARG A 197 -19.66 1.72 -14.63
CA ARG A 197 -20.94 2.45 -14.75
C ARG A 197 -22.13 1.61 -14.30
N GLU A 198 -22.12 0.30 -14.57
CA GLU A 198 -23.18 -0.60 -14.12
C GLU A 198 -23.09 -0.90 -12.61
N VAL A 199 -21.89 -0.89 -12.03
CA VAL A 199 -21.67 -1.10 -10.58
C VAL A 199 -22.00 0.15 -9.77
N HIS A 200 -21.64 1.34 -10.25
CA HIS A 200 -21.77 2.59 -9.52
C HIS A 200 -23.15 2.80 -8.84
N PRO A 201 -24.29 2.56 -9.48
CA PRO A 201 -25.61 2.73 -8.85
C PRO A 201 -25.84 1.78 -7.66
N ASN A 202 -25.12 0.67 -7.59
CA ASN A 202 -25.26 -0.33 -6.53
C ASN A 202 -24.43 -0.01 -5.29
N LEU A 203 -23.52 0.96 -5.38
CA LEU A 203 -22.63 1.31 -4.28
C LEU A 203 -23.33 2.19 -3.25
N ARG A 204 -22.97 2.00 -1.98
CA ARG A 204 -23.33 2.89 -0.88
C ARG A 204 -22.50 4.17 -0.92
N THR A 205 -21.20 4.03 -1.16
CA THR A 205 -20.19 5.09 -1.23
C THR A 205 -18.93 4.56 -1.88
N TYR A 206 -17.95 5.46 -2.08
CA TYR A 206 -16.55 5.12 -2.25
C TYR A 206 -15.82 5.43 -0.94
N TRP A 207 -15.08 4.48 -0.39
CA TRP A 207 -14.33 4.67 0.86
C TRP A 207 -12.95 5.27 0.57
N THR A 208 -12.42 6.07 1.51
CA THR A 208 -11.19 6.85 1.34
C THR A 208 -10.05 6.40 2.23
N ASP A 209 -10.35 5.73 3.34
CA ASP A 209 -9.36 5.17 4.24
C ASP A 209 -9.85 3.86 4.90
N PRO A 210 -8.93 2.99 5.35
CA PRO A 210 -9.29 1.69 5.95
C PRO A 210 -10.15 1.81 7.21
N GLY A 211 -10.01 2.89 8.00
CA GLY A 211 -10.81 3.10 9.21
C GLY A 211 -12.27 3.42 8.86
N GLU A 212 -12.50 4.22 7.82
CA GLU A 212 -13.84 4.45 7.27
C GLU A 212 -14.47 3.13 6.81
N LEU A 213 -13.72 2.33 6.05
CA LEU A 213 -14.21 1.03 5.58
C LEU A 213 -14.55 0.09 6.73
N ALA A 214 -13.69 -0.01 7.75
CA ALA A 214 -13.94 -0.82 8.93
C ALA A 214 -15.23 -0.40 9.64
N GLN A 215 -15.48 0.91 9.77
CA GLN A 215 -16.71 1.42 10.37
C GLN A 215 -17.96 1.08 9.53
N LEU A 216 -17.89 1.23 8.20
CA LEU A 216 -18.99 0.89 7.29
C LEU A 216 -19.37 -0.60 7.37
N LEU A 217 -18.38 -1.48 7.48
CA LEU A 217 -18.57 -2.92 7.67
C LEU A 217 -19.15 -3.22 9.06
N ALA A 218 -18.56 -2.68 10.13
CA ALA A 218 -18.97 -2.92 11.50
C ALA A 218 -20.41 -2.47 11.80
N THR A 219 -20.85 -1.35 11.20
CA THR A 219 -22.22 -0.85 11.33
C THR A 219 -23.23 -1.59 10.44
N GLY A 220 -22.73 -2.42 9.50
CA GLY A 220 -23.55 -3.09 8.51
C GLY A 220 -24.12 -2.16 7.44
N GLU A 221 -23.64 -0.93 7.31
CA GLU A 221 -23.97 -0.06 6.17
C GLU A 221 -23.47 -0.67 4.87
N VAL A 222 -22.32 -1.35 4.93
CA VAL A 222 -21.73 -2.11 3.84
C VAL A 222 -21.65 -3.58 4.22
N LEU A 223 -21.92 -4.47 3.28
CA LEU A 223 -21.83 -5.91 3.44
C LEU A 223 -20.74 -6.53 2.56
N VAL A 224 -20.43 -5.88 1.44
CA VAL A 224 -19.45 -6.33 0.45
C VAL A 224 -18.60 -5.14 0.05
N ALA A 225 -17.28 -5.29 0.12
CA ALA A 225 -16.32 -4.26 -0.24
C ALA A 225 -15.22 -4.82 -1.15
N TRP A 226 -14.73 -4.01 -2.09
CA TRP A 226 -13.42 -4.20 -2.67
C TRP A 226 -12.44 -3.54 -1.72
N ALA A 227 -11.59 -4.32 -1.05
CA ALA A 227 -10.84 -3.88 0.12
C ALA A 227 -9.40 -4.30 0.07
N TRP A 228 -8.52 -3.48 0.61
CA TRP A 228 -7.13 -3.83 0.86
C TRP A 228 -7.03 -4.91 1.95
N ASN A 229 -5.99 -5.73 1.87
CA ASN A 229 -5.83 -6.88 2.75
C ASN A 229 -5.70 -6.52 4.24
N GLU A 230 -5.19 -5.34 4.60
CA GLU A 230 -5.10 -4.91 6.00
C GLU A 230 -6.47 -4.75 6.70
N THR A 231 -7.56 -4.61 5.91
CA THR A 231 -8.93 -4.64 6.45
C THR A 231 -9.22 -5.98 7.15
N TYR A 232 -8.69 -7.08 6.64
CA TYR A 232 -8.96 -8.41 7.18
C TYR A 232 -8.42 -8.60 8.60
N PRO A 233 -7.10 -8.48 8.89
CA PRO A 233 -6.60 -8.60 10.26
C PRO A 233 -7.17 -7.56 11.22
N THR A 234 -7.44 -6.34 10.75
CA THR A 234 -8.07 -5.30 11.56
C THR A 234 -9.44 -5.74 12.06
N MET A 235 -10.31 -6.20 11.18
CA MET A 235 -11.67 -6.62 11.53
C MET A 235 -11.69 -7.93 12.33
N VAL A 236 -10.75 -8.86 12.06
CA VAL A 236 -10.56 -10.07 12.89
C VAL A 236 -10.17 -9.68 14.31
N GLY A 237 -9.30 -8.69 14.49
CA GLY A 237 -8.90 -8.17 15.80
C GLY A 237 -10.06 -7.53 16.57
N GLU A 238 -11.08 -7.04 15.90
CA GLU A 238 -12.32 -6.51 16.47
C GLU A 238 -13.41 -7.58 16.67
N GLU A 239 -13.08 -8.86 16.46
CA GLU A 239 -14.00 -10.00 16.55
C GLU A 239 -15.20 -9.90 15.57
N PHE A 240 -15.04 -9.15 14.46
CA PHE A 240 -16.06 -9.03 13.43
C PHE A 240 -16.03 -10.25 12.49
N PRO A 241 -17.18 -10.78 12.04
CA PRO A 241 -17.26 -11.95 11.13
C PRO A 241 -16.90 -11.56 9.69
N ILE A 242 -15.63 -11.22 9.47
CA ILE A 242 -15.11 -10.81 8.17
C ILE A 242 -14.62 -12.02 7.35
N GLY A 243 -15.01 -12.09 6.09
CA GLY A 243 -14.38 -12.93 5.08
C GLY A 243 -13.54 -12.06 4.12
N PHE A 244 -12.41 -12.60 3.64
CA PHE A 244 -11.56 -11.96 2.64
C PHE A 244 -11.33 -12.93 1.48
N GLN A 245 -12.07 -12.73 0.38
CA GLN A 245 -12.13 -13.67 -0.74
C GLN A 245 -11.19 -13.24 -1.87
N ARG A 246 -10.00 -13.82 -1.90
CA ARG A 246 -8.98 -13.62 -2.94
C ARG A 246 -9.11 -14.61 -4.11
N GLN A 247 -9.82 -15.71 -3.90
CA GLN A 247 -10.00 -16.78 -4.88
C GLN A 247 -11.33 -16.67 -5.65
N ALA A 248 -11.84 -15.45 -5.87
CA ALA A 248 -12.93 -15.25 -6.80
C ALA A 248 -12.55 -15.79 -8.19
N THR A 249 -13.51 -16.24 -8.98
CA THR A 249 -13.27 -16.86 -10.29
C THR A 249 -12.40 -15.98 -11.20
N GLU A 250 -12.60 -14.67 -11.16
CA GLU A 250 -11.85 -13.67 -11.94
C GLU A 250 -10.54 -13.27 -11.26
N GLY A 251 -10.38 -13.57 -9.96
CA GLY A 251 -9.16 -13.32 -9.21
C GLY A 251 -9.22 -12.13 -8.24
N SER A 252 -8.04 -11.64 -7.89
CA SER A 252 -7.81 -10.47 -7.04
C SER A 252 -6.75 -9.56 -7.65
N SER A 253 -6.61 -8.34 -7.14
CA SER A 253 -5.51 -7.47 -7.55
C SER A 253 -4.38 -7.45 -6.52
N LEU A 254 -3.20 -7.04 -6.98
CA LEU A 254 -2.03 -6.77 -6.17
C LEU A 254 -1.59 -5.35 -6.47
N TRP A 255 -1.63 -4.48 -5.46
CA TRP A 255 -1.02 -3.17 -5.53
C TRP A 255 0.47 -3.26 -5.15
N LEU A 256 1.27 -2.37 -5.72
CA LEU A 256 2.71 -2.36 -5.59
C LEU A 256 3.19 -0.94 -5.38
N CYS A 257 3.90 -0.70 -4.28
CA CYS A 257 4.52 0.58 -4.00
C CYS A 257 6.03 0.41 -3.79
N GLY A 258 6.74 1.52 -3.75
CA GLY A 258 8.18 1.50 -3.60
C GLY A 258 8.79 2.89 -3.58
N TYR A 259 10.12 2.94 -3.49
CA TYR A 259 10.82 4.21 -3.33
C TYR A 259 11.47 4.68 -4.62
N VAL A 260 11.37 5.98 -4.84
CA VAL A 260 12.08 6.74 -5.87
C VAL A 260 13.15 7.62 -5.25
N ASN A 261 14.28 7.80 -5.94
CA ASN A 261 15.36 8.69 -5.55
C ASN A 261 15.14 10.07 -6.16
N LEU A 262 15.29 11.13 -5.38
CA LEU A 262 14.98 12.49 -5.79
C LEU A 262 16.25 13.26 -6.16
N LYS A 263 16.20 14.01 -7.28
CA LYS A 263 17.29 14.91 -7.68
C LYS A 263 17.41 16.10 -6.74
N ASP A 264 18.63 16.60 -6.64
CA ASP A 264 18.94 17.79 -5.82
C ASP A 264 18.44 17.64 -4.37
N ALA A 265 18.55 16.41 -3.86
CA ALA A 265 18.15 16.02 -2.52
C ALA A 265 18.94 16.84 -1.45
N PRO A 266 18.31 17.18 -0.31
CA PRO A 266 18.95 18.02 0.70
C PRO A 266 19.96 17.26 1.57
N GLY A 267 19.84 15.93 1.65
CA GLY A 267 20.60 15.07 2.54
C GLY A 267 21.73 14.32 1.87
N SER A 268 21.91 13.08 2.28
CA SER A 268 23.03 12.23 1.85
C SER A 268 22.53 11.11 0.93
N GLU A 269 23.07 11.05 -0.27
CA GLU A 269 22.86 9.96 -1.23
C GLU A 269 23.21 8.58 -0.61
N ASP A 270 24.30 8.50 0.16
CA ASP A 270 24.67 7.25 0.82
C ASP A 270 23.62 6.81 1.85
N LYS A 271 22.99 7.75 2.56
CA LYS A 271 21.91 7.44 3.50
C LYS A 271 20.60 7.05 2.79
N ALA A 272 20.33 7.57 1.60
CA ALA A 272 19.22 7.11 0.78
C ALA A 272 19.41 5.63 0.39
N TYR A 273 20.63 5.23 0.02
CA TYR A 273 20.93 3.81 -0.21
C TYR A 273 20.89 2.98 1.07
N ASP A 274 21.31 3.52 2.21
CA ASP A 274 21.20 2.82 3.49
C ASP A 274 19.74 2.57 3.87
N PHE A 275 18.89 3.57 3.62
CA PHE A 275 17.44 3.47 3.83
C PHE A 275 16.82 2.36 2.99
N ILE A 276 17.00 2.38 1.67
CA ILE A 276 16.41 1.35 0.81
C ILE A 276 17.00 -0.05 1.08
N ASN A 277 18.27 -0.15 1.38
CA ASN A 277 18.89 -1.41 1.76
C ASN A 277 18.34 -1.95 3.08
N GLY A 278 18.09 -1.08 4.07
CA GLY A 278 17.46 -1.44 5.33
C GLY A 278 16.02 -1.87 5.17
N PHE A 279 15.26 -1.16 4.34
CA PHE A 279 13.87 -1.46 4.08
C PHE A 279 13.69 -2.81 3.36
N LEU A 280 14.58 -3.13 2.43
CA LEU A 280 14.57 -4.39 1.67
C LEU A 280 15.28 -5.57 2.37
N ASP A 281 15.87 -5.36 3.55
CA ASP A 281 16.54 -6.45 4.28
C ASP A 281 15.57 -7.59 4.61
N VAL A 282 16.07 -8.81 4.56
CA VAL A 282 15.30 -10.04 4.89
C VAL A 282 14.60 -9.93 6.26
N ALA A 283 15.27 -9.28 7.24
CA ALA A 283 14.71 -9.11 8.57
C ALA A 283 13.46 -8.19 8.62
N ASN A 284 13.26 -7.37 7.60
CA ASN A 284 12.11 -6.47 7.54
C ASN A 284 10.82 -7.14 7.07
N ALA A 285 10.89 -8.39 6.61
CA ALA A 285 9.71 -9.12 6.14
C ALA A 285 8.65 -9.31 7.23
N ALA A 286 9.06 -9.63 8.47
CA ALA A 286 8.13 -9.86 9.57
C ALA A 286 7.45 -8.55 10.04
N PRO A 287 8.18 -7.44 10.33
CA PRO A 287 7.54 -6.17 10.66
C PRO A 287 6.56 -5.65 9.60
N LEU A 288 6.93 -5.74 8.32
CA LEU A 288 6.02 -5.35 7.23
C LEU A 288 4.76 -6.21 7.22
N MET A 289 4.90 -7.53 7.34
CA MET A 289 3.76 -8.44 7.34
C MET A 289 2.84 -8.24 8.53
N GLU A 290 3.39 -7.92 9.73
CA GLU A 290 2.60 -7.59 10.92
C GLU A 290 1.76 -6.31 10.71
N ALA A 291 2.25 -5.39 9.87
CA ALA A 291 1.52 -4.19 9.48
C ALA A 291 0.59 -4.40 8.25
N GLY A 292 0.51 -5.62 7.71
CA GLY A 292 -0.33 -5.96 6.56
C GLY A 292 0.36 -5.78 5.20
N TYR A 293 1.65 -5.51 5.16
CA TYR A 293 2.42 -5.29 3.92
C TYR A 293 3.26 -6.51 3.56
N GLY A 294 3.21 -6.93 2.29
CA GLY A 294 4.13 -7.91 1.74
C GLY A 294 5.46 -7.27 1.36
N THR A 295 6.57 -8.00 1.47
CA THR A 295 7.86 -7.57 0.96
C THR A 295 8.14 -8.19 -0.41
N PRO A 296 8.65 -7.44 -1.40
CA PRO A 296 9.08 -7.99 -2.69
C PRO A 296 10.34 -8.85 -2.59
N ASN A 297 11.05 -8.85 -1.45
CA ASN A 297 12.22 -9.69 -1.22
C ASN A 297 11.80 -11.14 -0.99
N LEU A 298 11.98 -11.99 -2.01
CA LEU A 298 11.60 -13.41 -1.96
C LEU A 298 12.29 -14.19 -0.85
N LYS A 299 13.52 -13.80 -0.46
CA LYS A 299 14.18 -14.43 0.69
C LYS A 299 13.51 -14.00 2.00
N GLY A 300 13.07 -12.76 2.10
CA GLY A 300 12.29 -12.27 3.24
C GLY A 300 10.98 -13.03 3.36
N LEU A 301 10.20 -13.10 2.29
CA LEU A 301 8.94 -13.88 2.27
C LEU A 301 9.16 -15.34 2.68
N ALA A 302 10.24 -15.97 2.22
CA ALA A 302 10.56 -17.36 2.56
C ALA A 302 10.88 -17.60 4.05
N THR A 303 11.09 -16.55 4.84
CA THR A 303 11.26 -16.67 6.32
C THR A 303 9.94 -16.72 7.06
N LEU A 304 8.84 -16.30 6.42
CA LEU A 304 7.50 -16.25 7.01
C LEU A 304 6.82 -17.62 6.90
N GLY A 305 6.02 -17.95 7.92
CA GLY A 305 5.21 -19.16 7.88
C GLY A 305 3.92 -18.97 7.08
N ASP A 306 3.38 -20.06 6.54
CA ASP A 306 2.13 -20.03 5.76
C ASP A 306 0.98 -19.38 6.52
N GLN A 307 0.87 -19.61 7.83
CA GLN A 307 -0.18 -19.02 8.65
C GLN A 307 -0.06 -17.48 8.73
N THR A 308 1.16 -16.96 8.80
CA THR A 308 1.40 -15.51 8.79
C THR A 308 0.89 -14.86 7.50
N LEU A 309 1.09 -15.52 6.36
CA LEU A 309 0.58 -15.05 5.07
C LEU A 309 -0.96 -15.10 5.02
N VAL A 310 -1.57 -16.17 5.56
CA VAL A 310 -3.04 -16.28 5.67
C VAL A 310 -3.60 -15.18 6.54
N ASP A 311 -3.00 -14.94 7.71
CA ASP A 311 -3.46 -13.93 8.68
C ASP A 311 -3.36 -12.50 8.10
N ALA A 312 -2.41 -12.26 7.20
CA ALA A 312 -2.26 -10.99 6.48
C ALA A 312 -3.11 -10.89 5.19
N GLY A 313 -3.82 -11.95 4.79
CA GLY A 313 -4.55 -11.99 3.53
C GLY A 313 -3.63 -11.94 2.29
N LEU A 314 -2.42 -12.53 2.41
CA LEU A 314 -1.39 -12.55 1.36
C LEU A 314 -0.91 -13.96 1.01
N GLU A 315 -1.62 -15.01 1.45
CA GLU A 315 -1.31 -16.39 1.09
C GLU A 315 -1.29 -16.59 -0.43
N PRO A 316 -0.48 -17.53 -0.95
CA PRO A 316 -0.52 -17.93 -2.35
C PRO A 316 -1.92 -18.43 -2.76
N ILE A 317 -2.38 -18.03 -3.94
CA ILE A 317 -3.68 -18.43 -4.49
C ILE A 317 -3.54 -19.00 -5.89
N ASP A 318 -4.51 -19.83 -6.31
CA ASP A 318 -4.57 -20.40 -7.66
C ASP A 318 -5.37 -19.50 -8.64
N ALA A 319 -6.19 -18.58 -8.10
CA ALA A 319 -6.97 -17.64 -8.91
C ALA A 319 -6.05 -16.59 -9.59
N PRO A 320 -6.48 -15.98 -10.70
CA PRO A 320 -5.71 -14.93 -11.37
C PRO A 320 -5.34 -13.77 -10.41
N ILE A 321 -4.14 -13.23 -10.58
CA ILE A 321 -3.69 -12.02 -9.89
C ILE A 321 -3.40 -10.96 -10.94
N LEU A 322 -4.05 -9.80 -10.82
CA LEU A 322 -3.74 -8.62 -11.62
C LEU A 322 -2.81 -7.73 -10.79
N ALA A 323 -1.52 -7.70 -11.14
CA ALA A 323 -0.56 -6.79 -10.52
C ALA A 323 -0.69 -5.39 -11.14
N GLN A 324 -0.84 -4.38 -10.31
CA GLN A 324 -0.90 -2.96 -10.69
C GLN A 324 0.53 -2.45 -10.94
N LEU A 325 1.13 -2.89 -12.04
CA LEU A 325 2.48 -2.50 -12.47
C LEU A 325 2.49 -1.11 -13.11
N PRO A 326 3.66 -0.45 -13.26
CA PRO A 326 3.76 0.83 -13.94
C PRO A 326 3.12 0.80 -15.34
N MET A 327 2.25 1.76 -15.64
CA MET A 327 1.57 1.89 -16.94
C MET A 327 1.88 3.21 -17.62
N SER A 328 1.46 3.37 -18.88
CA SER A 328 1.61 4.65 -19.59
C SER A 328 0.77 5.75 -18.96
N ILE A 329 1.29 6.99 -18.97
CA ILE A 329 0.56 8.16 -18.48
C ILE A 329 -0.76 8.34 -19.23
N GLU A 330 -0.76 8.15 -20.54
CA GLU A 330 -1.97 8.27 -21.36
C GLU A 330 -3.10 7.36 -20.88
N LEU A 331 -2.79 6.09 -20.61
CA LEU A 331 -3.78 5.14 -20.08
C LEU A 331 -4.23 5.53 -18.67
N ARG A 332 -3.31 5.92 -17.81
CA ARG A 332 -3.61 6.33 -16.43
C ARG A 332 -4.50 7.57 -16.37
N GLU A 333 -4.21 8.59 -17.18
CA GLU A 333 -5.04 9.81 -17.27
C GLU A 333 -6.43 9.50 -17.84
N LYS A 334 -6.51 8.63 -18.85
CA LYS A 334 -7.77 8.19 -19.43
C LYS A 334 -8.65 7.47 -18.39
N GLN A 335 -8.07 6.60 -17.58
CA GLN A 335 -8.75 5.93 -16.47
C GLN A 335 -9.23 6.94 -15.42
N SER A 336 -8.36 7.85 -14.99
CA SER A 336 -8.67 8.88 -14.00
C SER A 336 -9.84 9.75 -14.43
N GLU A 337 -9.82 10.26 -15.68
CA GLU A 337 -10.90 11.08 -16.24
C GLU A 337 -12.23 10.31 -16.30
N ALA A 338 -12.18 9.05 -16.72
CA ALA A 338 -13.39 8.22 -16.80
C ALA A 338 -13.93 7.87 -15.42
N PHE A 339 -13.07 7.56 -14.45
CA PHE A 339 -13.48 7.25 -13.08
C PHE A 339 -14.18 8.43 -12.41
N GLU A 340 -13.65 9.64 -12.55
CA GLU A 340 -14.32 10.86 -12.05
C GLU A 340 -15.70 11.08 -12.68
N LYS A 341 -15.85 10.83 -14.00
CA LYS A 341 -17.14 10.90 -14.68
C LYS A 341 -18.12 9.84 -14.14
N ILE A 342 -17.65 8.61 -13.94
CA ILE A 342 -18.46 7.52 -13.40
C ILE A 342 -18.95 7.87 -11.98
N LYS A 343 -18.09 8.36 -11.10
CA LYS A 343 -18.46 8.82 -9.76
C LYS A 343 -19.49 9.97 -9.80
N ALA A 344 -19.44 10.80 -10.83
CA ALA A 344 -20.42 11.87 -11.05
C ALA A 344 -21.71 11.40 -11.75
N GLY A 345 -21.85 10.09 -12.06
CA GLY A 345 -23.05 9.49 -12.66
C GLY A 345 -23.13 9.58 -14.19
N PHE A 346 -21.98 9.68 -14.89
CA PHE A 346 -21.88 9.78 -16.35
C PHE A 346 -21.19 8.58 -17.02
#